data_17fb59564d1b9adf561e03b1070d6f04
#
_entry.id   17fb59564d1b9adf561e03b1070d6f04
#
_cell.length_a   1.000
_cell.length_b   1.000
_cell.length_c   1.000
_cell.angle_alpha   90.00
_cell.angle_beta   90.00
_cell.angle_gamma   90.00
#
_symmetry.space_group_name_H-M   'P 1'
#
loop_
_entity.id
_entity.type
_entity.pdbx_description
1 polymer ?
#
loop_
_entity_poly.entity_id
_entity_poly.type
_entity_poly.pdbx_seq_one_letter_code
_entity_poly.pdbx_strand_id
1 'polypeptide(L)'
;MLRRMECGSARCGKVSEGCVRCIEGSKMVLFVTGRCRWGCDCCPVSLEKKGKDVIYANEGLVHSDEEVIAEAESMDATGTGITGGDPLIDMDRTIHFIRLLKDRFGPDHHIHLYTATIDKDKVKLLEEAGLDEIRFHPRDEQWAHMEDSGLDEIVRSTGMKVGIEVPALPRREADLIALIEYARSIGIDFINLNELEFSESNWNMMDIHGYSVKDDISSAVAGSEETAMKAMKRARGANVHFCSSAFKDGVQLRRRLVRRAMHISEAYQQVTEDGTLIRGFVRGEPDATVARLKDLGVPEDMLHPMDDRVEVAPWMLERIAPDLEQKAWLSEQYPTADGLEVERTPLNRGEPIEKVWGGGRPKALTPHSGSGYRDACSRCPWPGGGSFQPCRWRVPSAWGPR
;
A
#
# COMPACT_ATOMS: atom_id res chain seq x y z
N MET A 1 -9.01 25.14 7.49
CA MET A 1 -7.79 25.70 6.85
C MET A 1 -7.07 24.56 6.14
N LEU A 2 -6.69 24.73 4.88
CA LEU A 2 -5.91 23.76 4.10
C LEU A 2 -4.49 23.64 4.72
N ARG A 3 -4.06 22.41 4.98
CA ARG A 3 -2.71 22.07 5.45
C ARG A 3 -2.07 21.08 4.50
N ARG A 4 -0.87 21.37 4.05
CA ARG A 4 -0.06 20.43 3.26
C ARG A 4 0.49 19.33 4.19
N MET A 5 0.63 18.14 3.62
CA MET A 5 1.21 16.96 4.24
C MET A 5 2.43 16.51 3.41
N GLU A 6 3.10 15.45 3.84
CA GLU A 6 4.23 14.85 3.11
C GLU A 6 3.83 14.47 1.68
N CYS A 7 4.79 14.39 0.78
CA CYS A 7 4.64 13.88 -0.59
C CYS A 7 3.46 14.49 -1.37
N GLY A 8 3.18 15.79 -1.20
CA GLY A 8 2.15 16.50 -1.95
C GLY A 8 0.71 16.32 -1.47
N SER A 9 0.44 15.43 -0.51
CA SER A 9 -0.88 15.30 0.10
C SER A 9 -1.32 16.56 0.85
N ALA A 10 -2.62 16.67 1.15
CA ALA A 10 -3.17 17.81 1.85
C ALA A 10 -4.45 17.46 2.61
N ARG A 11 -4.79 18.23 3.64
CA ARG A 11 -6.06 18.08 4.38
C ARG A 11 -6.69 19.40 4.77
N CYS A 12 -8.00 19.40 4.86
CA CYS A 12 -8.81 20.35 5.60
C CYS A 12 -9.48 19.59 6.75
N GLY A 13 -9.38 20.08 7.96
CA GLY A 13 -9.94 19.38 9.12
C GLY A 13 -9.16 18.14 9.56
N LYS A 14 -9.88 17.12 10.03
CA LYS A 14 -9.33 15.85 10.48
C LYS A 14 -9.30 14.83 9.32
N VAL A 15 -8.35 13.91 9.36
CA VAL A 15 -8.41 12.68 8.52
C VAL A 15 -9.23 11.63 9.25
N SER A 16 -9.84 10.69 8.52
CA SER A 16 -10.61 9.59 9.10
C SER A 16 -9.68 8.60 9.83
N GLU A 17 -10.26 7.79 10.71
CA GLU A 17 -9.52 6.77 11.47
C GLU A 17 -8.85 5.74 10.53
N GLY A 18 -9.57 5.29 9.50
CA GLY A 18 -8.98 4.42 8.49
C GLY A 18 -7.82 5.05 7.73
N CYS A 19 -7.83 6.38 7.50
CA CYS A 19 -6.68 7.10 6.94
C CYS A 19 -5.52 7.20 7.93
N VAL A 20 -5.78 7.37 9.23
CA VAL A 20 -4.73 7.34 10.26
C VAL A 20 -4.00 5.99 10.22
N ARG A 21 -4.73 4.86 10.25
CA ARG A 21 -4.14 3.51 10.14
C ARG A 21 -3.32 3.34 8.85
N CYS A 22 -3.82 3.89 7.74
CA CYS A 22 -3.11 3.87 6.46
C CYS A 22 -1.78 4.65 6.52
N ILE A 23 -1.80 5.84 7.10
CA ILE A 23 -0.60 6.70 7.29
C ILE A 23 0.41 6.03 8.22
N GLU A 24 -0.03 5.34 9.25
CA GLU A 24 0.83 4.61 10.19
C GLU A 24 1.41 3.31 9.62
N GLY A 25 0.92 2.85 8.45
CA GLY A 25 1.29 1.56 7.88
C GLY A 25 0.70 0.37 8.63
N SER A 26 -0.29 0.59 9.51
CA SER A 26 -0.91 -0.44 10.36
C SER A 26 -2.22 -0.99 9.80
N LYS A 27 -2.57 -0.63 8.55
CA LYS A 27 -3.77 -1.09 7.86
C LYS A 27 -3.45 -2.21 6.89
N MET A 28 -4.02 -3.40 7.11
CA MET A 28 -4.09 -4.45 6.10
C MET A 28 -5.12 -4.08 5.02
N VAL A 29 -4.87 -4.40 3.76
CA VAL A 29 -5.83 -4.28 2.67
C VAL A 29 -6.38 -5.66 2.35
N LEU A 30 -7.69 -5.86 2.53
CA LEU A 30 -8.38 -7.11 2.22
C LEU A 30 -9.26 -6.92 0.98
N PHE A 31 -8.85 -7.50 -0.14
CA PHE A 31 -9.56 -7.51 -1.40
C PHE A 31 -10.45 -8.76 -1.44
N VAL A 32 -11.75 -8.60 -1.26
CA VAL A 32 -12.67 -9.74 -1.03
C VAL A 32 -13.24 -10.35 -2.31
N THR A 33 -13.24 -9.62 -3.42
CA THR A 33 -13.68 -10.11 -4.74
C THR A 33 -13.27 -9.13 -5.83
N GLY A 34 -12.93 -9.61 -7.02
CA GLY A 34 -12.74 -8.77 -8.20
C GLY A 34 -14.03 -8.48 -8.98
N ARG A 35 -15.15 -9.10 -8.60
CA ARG A 35 -16.44 -8.88 -9.25
C ARG A 35 -16.99 -7.50 -8.93
N CYS A 36 -17.47 -6.80 -9.97
CA CYS A 36 -18.06 -5.47 -9.87
C CYS A 36 -19.10 -5.30 -10.96
N ARG A 37 -20.24 -4.68 -10.63
CA ARG A 37 -21.28 -4.32 -11.61
C ARG A 37 -21.09 -2.92 -12.21
N TRP A 38 -20.18 -2.15 -11.64
CA TRP A 38 -19.90 -0.78 -12.06
C TRP A 38 -18.74 -0.79 -13.07
N GLY A 39 -18.87 -0.09 -14.15
CA GLY A 39 -17.84 -0.04 -15.21
C GLY A 39 -17.07 1.29 -15.16
N CYS A 40 -16.46 1.63 -14.02
CA CYS A 40 -15.73 2.88 -13.87
C CYS A 40 -14.50 2.94 -14.79
N ASP A 41 -14.40 4.00 -15.61
CA ASP A 41 -13.28 4.21 -16.55
C ASP A 41 -11.95 4.39 -15.84
N CYS A 42 -11.98 4.95 -14.62
CA CYS A 42 -10.81 5.20 -13.79
C CYS A 42 -10.37 3.99 -12.93
N CYS A 43 -11.04 2.83 -13.04
CA CYS A 43 -10.81 1.68 -12.17
C CYS A 43 -9.37 1.15 -12.25
N PRO A 44 -8.58 1.22 -11.15
CA PRO A 44 -7.17 0.82 -11.15
C PRO A 44 -6.95 -0.66 -10.83
N VAL A 45 -8.02 -1.45 -10.62
CA VAL A 45 -7.91 -2.87 -10.26
C VAL A 45 -7.18 -3.63 -11.35
N SER A 46 -6.12 -4.35 -10.99
CA SER A 46 -5.27 -5.08 -11.93
C SER A 46 -6.05 -6.12 -12.75
N LEU A 47 -5.56 -6.44 -13.95
CA LEU A 47 -6.17 -7.44 -14.84
C LEU A 47 -6.20 -8.85 -14.22
N GLU A 48 -5.32 -9.13 -13.28
CA GLU A 48 -5.30 -10.38 -12.52
C GLU A 48 -6.49 -10.52 -11.57
N LYS A 49 -7.01 -9.38 -11.08
CA LYS A 49 -8.09 -9.33 -10.08
C LYS A 49 -9.44 -8.94 -10.69
N LYS A 50 -9.45 -8.04 -11.69
CA LYS A 50 -10.67 -7.45 -12.26
C LYS A 50 -11.61 -8.49 -12.84
N GLY A 51 -12.85 -8.52 -12.35
CA GLY A 51 -13.91 -9.44 -12.79
C GLY A 51 -13.77 -10.88 -12.29
N LYS A 52 -12.72 -11.22 -11.56
CA LYS A 52 -12.47 -12.58 -11.05
C LYS A 52 -12.94 -12.74 -9.61
N ASP A 53 -13.29 -13.96 -9.25
CA ASP A 53 -13.63 -14.31 -7.87
C ASP A 53 -12.37 -14.75 -7.13
N VAL A 54 -11.62 -13.78 -6.64
CA VAL A 54 -10.34 -13.98 -5.96
C VAL A 54 -10.26 -13.09 -4.73
N ILE A 55 -9.53 -13.55 -3.72
CA ILE A 55 -9.33 -12.86 -2.45
C ILE A 55 -7.84 -12.60 -2.28
N TYR A 56 -7.48 -11.39 -1.84
CA TYR A 56 -6.11 -11.03 -1.55
C TYR A 56 -6.03 -10.32 -0.20
N ALA A 57 -5.06 -10.72 0.61
CA ALA A 57 -4.65 -9.97 1.78
C ALA A 57 -3.32 -9.27 1.45
N ASN A 58 -3.34 -7.95 1.39
CA ASN A 58 -2.27 -7.13 0.81
C ASN A 58 -1.89 -7.62 -0.61
N GLU A 59 -0.68 -8.12 -0.82
CA GLU A 59 -0.17 -8.65 -2.09
C GLU A 59 -0.47 -10.15 -2.28
N GLY A 60 -0.71 -10.88 -1.18
CA GLY A 60 -0.88 -12.34 -1.19
C GLY A 60 -2.27 -12.79 -1.63
N LEU A 61 -2.34 -13.71 -2.62
CA LEU A 61 -3.57 -14.47 -2.89
C LEU A 61 -3.84 -15.38 -1.69
N VAL A 62 -5.08 -15.38 -1.19
CA VAL A 62 -5.49 -16.17 -0.02
C VAL A 62 -6.62 -17.11 -0.34
N HIS A 63 -6.59 -18.30 0.29
CA HIS A 63 -7.53 -19.39 0.07
C HIS A 63 -8.24 -19.83 1.36
N SER A 64 -7.81 -19.30 2.52
CA SER A 64 -8.39 -19.63 3.81
C SER A 64 -8.44 -18.43 4.76
N ASP A 65 -9.22 -18.57 5.82
CA ASP A 65 -9.34 -17.57 6.90
C ASP A 65 -8.01 -17.41 7.64
N GLU A 66 -7.28 -18.51 7.84
CA GLU A 66 -5.99 -18.54 8.53
C GLU A 66 -4.95 -17.72 7.78
N GLU A 67 -4.95 -17.74 6.45
CA GLU A 67 -4.05 -16.94 5.62
C GLU A 67 -4.34 -15.44 5.75
N VAL A 68 -5.63 -15.05 5.87
CA VAL A 68 -6.02 -13.66 6.13
C VAL A 68 -5.53 -13.20 7.51
N ILE A 69 -5.73 -14.06 8.53
CA ILE A 69 -5.28 -13.79 9.90
C ILE A 69 -3.75 -13.68 9.94
N ALA A 70 -3.05 -14.64 9.35
CA ALA A 70 -1.59 -14.68 9.33
C ALA A 70 -0.99 -13.42 8.66
N GLU A 71 -1.61 -12.92 7.58
CA GLU A 71 -1.18 -11.68 6.94
C GLU A 71 -1.39 -10.47 7.85
N ALA A 72 -2.52 -10.38 8.55
CA ALA A 72 -2.77 -9.29 9.49
C ALA A 72 -1.79 -9.33 10.68
N GLU A 73 -1.50 -10.53 11.21
CA GLU A 73 -0.54 -10.74 12.29
C GLU A 73 0.88 -10.38 11.85
N SER A 74 1.30 -10.83 10.66
CA SER A 74 2.66 -10.61 10.16
C SER A 74 3.05 -9.12 10.02
N MET A 75 2.09 -8.22 9.91
CA MET A 75 2.33 -6.79 9.88
C MET A 75 1.85 -6.06 11.14
N ASP A 76 1.48 -6.80 12.20
CA ASP A 76 0.90 -6.25 13.43
C ASP A 76 -0.23 -5.23 13.09
N ALA A 77 -1.21 -5.68 12.28
CA ALA A 77 -2.26 -4.80 11.78
C ALA A 77 -3.20 -4.35 12.91
N THR A 78 -3.43 -3.05 13.03
CA THR A 78 -4.40 -2.47 13.96
C THR A 78 -5.72 -2.11 13.28
N GLY A 79 -5.85 -2.40 11.99
CA GLY A 79 -7.07 -2.24 11.22
C GLY A 79 -6.99 -2.84 9.84
N THR A 80 -8.15 -2.97 9.20
CA THR A 80 -8.30 -3.53 7.86
C THR A 80 -9.16 -2.62 6.98
N GLY A 81 -8.71 -2.40 5.73
CA GLY A 81 -9.53 -1.78 4.69
C GLY A 81 -10.07 -2.85 3.76
N ILE A 82 -11.37 -3.10 3.78
CA ILE A 82 -12.04 -4.04 2.90
C ILE A 82 -12.33 -3.35 1.56
N THR A 83 -11.82 -3.94 0.50
CA THR A 83 -11.96 -3.45 -0.88
C THR A 83 -12.26 -4.60 -1.84
N GLY A 84 -12.32 -4.29 -3.13
CA GLY A 84 -12.58 -5.28 -4.17
C GLY A 84 -12.88 -4.62 -5.50
N GLY A 85 -13.63 -5.33 -6.35
CA GLY A 85 -14.47 -4.69 -7.34
C GLY A 85 -15.55 -3.89 -6.63
N ASP A 86 -16.56 -4.59 -6.09
CA ASP A 86 -17.48 -4.03 -5.09
C ASP A 86 -17.77 -5.11 -4.04
N PRO A 87 -17.32 -4.95 -2.79
CA PRO A 87 -17.52 -5.91 -1.71
C PRO A 87 -18.98 -6.29 -1.46
N LEU A 88 -19.92 -5.38 -1.75
CA LEU A 88 -21.35 -5.60 -1.54
C LEU A 88 -22.01 -6.52 -2.59
N ILE A 89 -21.25 -6.99 -3.57
CA ILE A 89 -21.70 -8.07 -4.49
C ILE A 89 -21.71 -9.41 -3.76
N ASP A 90 -20.78 -9.62 -2.83
CA ASP A 90 -20.69 -10.83 -2.03
C ASP A 90 -20.80 -10.45 -0.54
N MET A 91 -22.05 -10.18 -0.13
CA MET A 91 -22.35 -9.71 1.23
C MET A 91 -21.97 -10.76 2.30
N ASP A 92 -22.25 -12.01 2.03
CA ASP A 92 -21.99 -13.08 3.01
C ASP A 92 -20.49 -13.20 3.31
N ARG A 93 -19.66 -13.16 2.26
CA ARG A 93 -18.21 -13.16 2.39
C ARG A 93 -17.69 -11.90 3.10
N THR A 94 -18.24 -10.75 2.74
CA THR A 94 -17.84 -9.48 3.35
C THR A 94 -18.16 -9.45 4.84
N ILE A 95 -19.37 -9.87 5.23
CA ILE A 95 -19.78 -9.99 6.63
C ILE A 95 -18.93 -11.02 7.37
N HIS A 96 -18.64 -12.15 6.72
CA HIS A 96 -17.78 -13.20 7.29
C HIS A 96 -16.41 -12.63 7.69
N PHE A 97 -15.73 -11.91 6.78
CA PHE A 97 -14.42 -11.35 7.09
C PHE A 97 -14.46 -10.23 8.13
N ILE A 98 -15.51 -9.42 8.16
CA ILE A 98 -15.67 -8.42 9.23
C ILE A 98 -15.72 -9.11 10.60
N ARG A 99 -16.57 -10.13 10.74
CA ARG A 99 -16.71 -10.90 11.98
C ARG A 99 -15.41 -11.64 12.34
N LEU A 100 -14.81 -12.34 11.40
CA LEU A 100 -13.53 -13.04 11.57
C LEU A 100 -12.46 -12.13 12.17
N LEU A 101 -12.29 -10.94 11.59
CA LEU A 101 -11.28 -9.98 12.06
C LEU A 101 -11.63 -9.39 13.43
N LYS A 102 -12.91 -9.07 13.68
CA LYS A 102 -13.36 -8.60 15.00
C LYS A 102 -13.22 -9.69 16.08
N ASP A 103 -13.56 -10.92 15.77
CA ASP A 103 -13.43 -12.05 16.70
C ASP A 103 -11.97 -12.34 17.03
N ARG A 104 -11.07 -12.24 16.06
CA ARG A 104 -9.64 -12.53 16.24
C ARG A 104 -8.88 -11.41 16.95
N PHE A 105 -9.11 -10.14 16.56
CA PHE A 105 -8.30 -8.99 16.99
C PHE A 105 -9.04 -8.07 17.99
N GLY A 106 -10.31 -8.33 18.24
CA GLY A 106 -11.13 -7.53 19.16
C GLY A 106 -11.79 -6.31 18.53
N PRO A 107 -12.63 -5.61 19.32
CA PRO A 107 -13.42 -4.47 18.83
C PRO A 107 -12.58 -3.26 18.39
N ASP A 108 -11.37 -3.11 18.93
CA ASP A 108 -10.48 -2.00 18.62
C ASP A 108 -9.76 -2.14 17.26
N HIS A 109 -9.84 -3.32 16.62
CA HIS A 109 -9.34 -3.52 15.26
C HIS A 109 -10.26 -2.77 14.28
N HIS A 110 -9.82 -1.61 13.81
CA HIS A 110 -10.63 -0.72 12.97
C HIS A 110 -10.86 -1.29 11.58
N ILE A 111 -12.11 -1.50 11.19
CA ILE A 111 -12.46 -2.01 9.85
C ILE A 111 -13.22 -0.94 9.07
N HIS A 112 -12.72 -0.60 7.89
CA HIS A 112 -13.45 0.24 6.95
C HIS A 112 -13.63 -0.46 5.60
N LEU A 113 -14.66 -0.05 4.86
CA LEU A 113 -15.05 -0.69 3.61
C LEU A 113 -15.31 0.35 2.53
N TYR A 114 -14.91 0.03 1.29
CA TYR A 114 -15.15 0.83 0.09
C TYR A 114 -16.25 0.20 -0.77
N THR A 115 -17.23 0.98 -1.19
CA THR A 115 -18.28 0.51 -2.09
C THR A 115 -18.86 1.63 -2.95
N ALA A 116 -19.26 1.32 -4.18
CA ALA A 116 -20.06 2.22 -5.00
C ALA A 116 -21.58 1.99 -4.81
N THR A 117 -21.97 0.96 -4.06
CA THR A 117 -23.38 0.62 -3.81
C THR A 117 -23.91 1.40 -2.60
N ILE A 118 -24.88 2.28 -2.83
CA ILE A 118 -25.62 2.99 -1.78
C ILE A 118 -26.89 2.18 -1.52
N ASP A 119 -26.92 1.43 -0.41
CA ASP A 119 -28.01 0.52 -0.05
C ASP A 119 -28.11 0.46 1.47
N LYS A 120 -29.19 1.03 2.02
CA LYS A 120 -29.39 1.19 3.46
C LYS A 120 -29.49 -0.15 4.21
N ASP A 121 -30.13 -1.14 3.60
CA ASP A 121 -30.32 -2.44 4.25
C ASP A 121 -29.00 -3.19 4.33
N LYS A 122 -28.18 -3.13 3.28
CA LYS A 122 -26.83 -3.68 3.28
C LYS A 122 -25.93 -2.99 4.30
N VAL A 123 -26.00 -1.67 4.40
CA VAL A 123 -25.23 -0.87 5.37
C VAL A 123 -25.57 -1.30 6.80
N LYS A 124 -26.84 -1.51 7.11
CA LYS A 124 -27.27 -2.01 8.41
C LYS A 124 -26.67 -3.38 8.75
N LEU A 125 -26.65 -4.32 7.79
CA LEU A 125 -26.03 -5.64 7.99
C LEU A 125 -24.51 -5.55 8.23
N LEU A 126 -23.83 -4.61 7.58
CA LEU A 126 -22.40 -4.36 7.80
C LEU A 126 -22.13 -3.77 9.19
N GLU A 127 -22.97 -2.85 9.65
CA GLU A 127 -22.91 -2.30 11.01
C GLU A 127 -23.11 -3.38 12.06
N GLU A 128 -24.13 -4.21 11.89
CA GLU A 128 -24.41 -5.37 12.77
C GLU A 128 -23.27 -6.42 12.77
N ALA A 129 -22.47 -6.48 11.69
CA ALA A 129 -21.28 -7.32 11.62
C ALA A 129 -20.06 -6.73 12.34
N GLY A 130 -20.09 -5.44 12.71
CA GLY A 130 -19.01 -4.74 13.41
C GLY A 130 -18.15 -3.84 12.53
N LEU A 131 -18.64 -3.41 11.35
CA LEU A 131 -17.94 -2.42 10.53
C LEU A 131 -17.89 -1.07 11.24
N ASP A 132 -16.74 -0.38 11.24
CA ASP A 132 -16.55 0.90 11.92
C ASP A 132 -16.74 2.11 10.99
N GLU A 133 -16.32 1.98 9.73
CA GLU A 133 -16.32 3.08 8.78
C GLU A 133 -16.70 2.58 7.37
N ILE A 134 -17.62 3.27 6.71
CA ILE A 134 -17.99 2.98 5.32
C ILE A 134 -17.63 4.16 4.41
N ARG A 135 -17.09 3.87 3.22
CA ARG A 135 -16.66 4.83 2.22
C ARG A 135 -17.39 4.60 0.93
N PHE A 136 -18.27 5.52 0.59
CA PHE A 136 -18.99 5.49 -0.66
C PHE A 136 -18.17 6.08 -1.80
N HIS A 137 -18.20 5.39 -2.93
CA HIS A 137 -17.59 5.81 -4.18
C HIS A 137 -18.69 6.07 -5.22
N PRO A 138 -19.48 7.18 -5.09
CA PRO A 138 -20.48 7.51 -6.10
C PRO A 138 -19.79 7.71 -7.45
N ARG A 139 -20.47 7.25 -8.51
CA ARG A 139 -19.97 7.44 -9.87
C ARG A 139 -19.93 8.92 -10.22
N ASP A 140 -18.97 9.30 -11.03
CA ASP A 140 -18.74 10.72 -11.35
C ASP A 140 -19.91 11.39 -12.06
N GLU A 141 -20.74 10.64 -12.79
CA GLU A 141 -21.97 11.17 -13.38
C GLU A 141 -23.02 11.60 -12.33
N GLN A 142 -22.92 11.06 -11.11
CA GLN A 142 -23.85 11.36 -10.02
C GLN A 142 -23.42 12.56 -9.17
N TRP A 143 -22.17 12.99 -9.24
CA TRP A 143 -21.61 13.98 -8.30
C TRP A 143 -22.37 15.29 -8.22
N ALA A 144 -22.94 15.74 -9.34
CA ALA A 144 -23.72 16.97 -9.40
C ALA A 144 -25.19 16.78 -8.92
N HIS A 145 -25.64 15.53 -8.71
CA HIS A 145 -27.05 15.19 -8.44
C HIS A 145 -27.16 14.08 -7.38
N MET A 146 -26.50 14.27 -6.24
CA MET A 146 -26.46 13.28 -5.15
C MET A 146 -27.73 13.25 -4.30
N GLU A 147 -28.66 14.19 -4.48
CA GLU A 147 -29.85 14.35 -3.66
C GLU A 147 -30.77 13.13 -3.70
N ASP A 148 -30.82 12.44 -4.85
CA ASP A 148 -31.65 11.26 -5.06
C ASP A 148 -30.90 9.94 -4.74
N SER A 149 -29.69 10.01 -4.21
CA SER A 149 -28.86 8.81 -3.95
C SER A 149 -29.30 7.99 -2.74
N GLY A 150 -30.07 8.56 -1.80
CA GLY A 150 -30.42 7.96 -0.51
C GLY A 150 -29.28 7.97 0.51
N LEU A 151 -28.14 8.59 0.21
CA LEU A 151 -26.98 8.63 1.11
C LEU A 151 -27.27 9.41 2.40
N ASP A 152 -28.11 10.43 2.33
CA ASP A 152 -28.55 11.21 3.49
C ASP A 152 -29.37 10.37 4.50
N GLU A 153 -30.15 9.39 4.03
CA GLU A 153 -30.86 8.45 4.91
C GLU A 153 -29.90 7.53 5.64
N ILE A 154 -28.85 7.05 4.95
CA ILE A 154 -27.81 6.22 5.54
C ILE A 154 -27.07 6.99 6.64
N VAL A 155 -26.62 8.21 6.34
CA VAL A 155 -25.92 9.08 7.31
C VAL A 155 -26.76 9.29 8.57
N ARG A 156 -28.07 9.45 8.43
CA ARG A 156 -28.97 9.65 9.59
C ARG A 156 -29.28 8.38 10.38
N SER A 157 -29.10 7.20 9.78
CA SER A 157 -29.58 5.93 10.36
C SER A 157 -28.48 5.01 10.90
N THR A 158 -27.21 5.30 10.61
CA THR A 158 -26.08 4.47 11.10
C THR A 158 -25.27 5.18 12.17
N GLY A 159 -24.70 4.41 13.10
CA GLY A 159 -23.70 4.86 14.06
C GLY A 159 -22.25 4.79 13.56
N MET A 160 -22.03 4.15 12.40
CA MET A 160 -20.72 4.07 11.76
C MET A 160 -20.24 5.43 11.27
N LYS A 161 -18.92 5.55 11.05
CA LYS A 161 -18.38 6.68 10.30
C LYS A 161 -18.67 6.54 8.81
N VAL A 162 -19.25 7.59 8.23
CA VAL A 162 -19.61 7.60 6.80
C VAL A 162 -18.75 8.59 6.05
N GLY A 163 -18.07 8.12 5.03
CA GLY A 163 -17.23 8.93 4.15
C GLY A 163 -17.57 8.80 2.68
N ILE A 164 -17.07 9.74 1.89
CA ILE A 164 -17.01 9.65 0.44
C ILE A 164 -15.55 9.56 0.03
N GLU A 165 -15.22 8.63 -0.87
CA GLU A 165 -13.88 8.49 -1.41
C GLU A 165 -13.94 8.38 -2.94
N VAL A 166 -13.42 9.39 -3.64
CA VAL A 166 -13.48 9.50 -5.09
C VAL A 166 -12.14 10.01 -5.67
N PRO A 167 -11.83 9.69 -6.94
CA PRO A 167 -10.69 10.28 -7.62
C PRO A 167 -10.93 11.77 -7.91
N ALA A 168 -9.87 12.55 -7.87
CA ALA A 168 -9.91 13.94 -8.32
C ALA A 168 -9.76 13.98 -9.86
N LEU A 169 -10.88 13.86 -10.58
CA LEU A 169 -10.89 13.81 -12.04
C LEU A 169 -10.55 15.20 -12.62
N PRO A 170 -9.52 15.34 -13.46
CA PRO A 170 -9.20 16.60 -14.13
C PRO A 170 -10.40 17.11 -14.91
N ARG A 171 -10.62 18.44 -14.91
CA ARG A 171 -11.75 19.13 -15.60
C ARG A 171 -13.15 18.90 -14.99
N ARG A 172 -13.26 18.11 -13.90
CA ARG A 172 -14.53 17.88 -13.17
C ARG A 172 -14.58 18.66 -11.84
N GLU A 173 -13.92 19.83 -11.78
CA GLU A 173 -13.84 20.65 -10.57
C GLU A 173 -15.22 21.07 -10.04
N ALA A 174 -16.11 21.48 -10.92
CA ALA A 174 -17.46 21.96 -10.52
C ALA A 174 -18.27 20.84 -9.87
N ASP A 175 -18.25 19.65 -10.47
CA ASP A 175 -18.99 18.49 -9.96
C ASP A 175 -18.41 18.00 -8.63
N LEU A 176 -17.07 18.02 -8.51
CA LEU A 176 -16.41 17.67 -7.26
C LEU A 176 -16.73 18.66 -6.12
N ILE A 177 -16.85 19.95 -6.44
CA ILE A 177 -17.31 20.97 -5.49
C ILE A 177 -18.76 20.71 -5.07
N ALA A 178 -19.65 20.40 -6.03
CA ALA A 178 -21.05 20.07 -5.74
C ALA A 178 -21.14 18.84 -4.82
N LEU A 179 -20.37 17.79 -5.09
CA LEU A 179 -20.27 16.61 -4.23
C LEU A 179 -19.86 16.96 -2.80
N ILE A 180 -18.82 17.81 -2.64
CA ILE A 180 -18.33 18.24 -1.33
C ILE A 180 -19.39 19.06 -0.58
N GLU A 181 -20.10 19.95 -1.28
CA GLU A 181 -21.17 20.76 -0.70
C GLU A 181 -22.36 19.90 -0.28
N TYR A 182 -22.76 18.93 -1.11
CA TYR A 182 -23.78 17.95 -0.76
C TYR A 182 -23.36 17.14 0.47
N ALA A 183 -22.17 16.54 0.46
CA ALA A 183 -21.65 15.75 1.56
C ALA A 183 -21.66 16.53 2.89
N ARG A 184 -21.26 17.80 2.85
CA ARG A 184 -21.32 18.70 4.01
C ARG A 184 -22.76 18.95 4.46
N SER A 185 -23.70 19.13 3.54
CA SER A 185 -25.11 19.45 3.87
C SER A 185 -25.82 18.30 4.59
N ILE A 186 -25.46 17.07 4.30
CA ILE A 186 -26.03 15.86 4.92
C ILE A 186 -25.24 15.36 6.14
N GLY A 187 -24.09 16.00 6.48
CA GLY A 187 -23.32 15.68 7.67
C GLY A 187 -22.35 14.49 7.49
N ILE A 188 -21.84 14.25 6.28
CA ILE A 188 -20.77 13.25 6.04
C ILE A 188 -19.56 13.54 6.96
N ASP A 189 -19.00 12.50 7.58
CA ASP A 189 -17.89 12.63 8.53
C ASP A 189 -16.60 13.11 7.84
N PHE A 190 -16.32 12.62 6.61
CA PHE A 190 -15.10 12.98 5.86
C PHE A 190 -15.23 12.71 4.36
N ILE A 191 -14.33 13.32 3.59
CA ILE A 191 -14.21 13.10 2.15
C ILE A 191 -12.73 12.84 1.83
N ASN A 192 -12.44 11.76 1.12
CA ASN A 192 -11.13 11.49 0.56
C ASN A 192 -11.14 11.74 -0.94
N LEU A 193 -10.22 12.56 -1.40
CA LEU A 193 -9.92 12.80 -2.80
C LEU A 193 -8.64 12.08 -3.13
N ASN A 194 -8.70 11.04 -3.95
CA ASN A 194 -7.51 10.34 -4.41
C ASN A 194 -6.94 11.03 -5.65
N GLU A 195 -5.63 11.22 -5.72
CA GLU A 195 -4.99 11.57 -6.97
C GLU A 195 -5.31 10.46 -7.98
N LEU A 196 -5.76 10.85 -9.18
CA LEU A 196 -6.07 9.90 -10.24
C LEU A 196 -4.77 9.31 -10.78
N GLU A 197 -4.76 8.00 -11.03
CA GLU A 197 -3.56 7.27 -11.43
C GLU A 197 -3.83 6.41 -12.68
N PHE A 198 -2.83 6.35 -13.56
CA PHE A 198 -2.79 5.36 -14.62
C PHE A 198 -2.51 3.98 -14.03
N SER A 199 -3.12 2.97 -14.61
CA SER A 199 -2.85 1.56 -14.36
C SER A 199 -2.95 0.78 -15.67
N GLU A 200 -2.45 -0.45 -15.70
CA GLU A 200 -2.60 -1.32 -16.87
C GLU A 200 -4.06 -1.48 -17.29
N SER A 201 -4.96 -1.57 -16.32
CA SER A 201 -6.38 -1.85 -16.57
C SER A 201 -7.22 -0.65 -16.99
N ASN A 202 -6.75 0.58 -16.74
CA ASN A 202 -7.48 1.80 -17.09
C ASN A 202 -6.80 2.64 -18.18
N TRP A 203 -5.59 2.30 -18.60
CA TRP A 203 -4.78 3.08 -19.53
C TRP A 203 -5.55 3.54 -20.78
N ASN A 204 -6.20 2.60 -21.45
CA ASN A 204 -6.92 2.91 -22.68
C ASN A 204 -8.06 3.91 -22.46
N MET A 205 -8.82 3.78 -21.37
CA MET A 205 -9.90 4.71 -21.05
C MET A 205 -9.37 6.10 -20.69
N MET A 206 -8.26 6.14 -19.94
CA MET A 206 -7.58 7.39 -19.59
C MET A 206 -7.07 8.13 -20.83
N ASP A 207 -6.53 7.40 -21.81
CA ASP A 207 -6.09 7.97 -23.10
C ASP A 207 -7.28 8.49 -23.91
N ILE A 208 -8.38 7.75 -23.99
CA ILE A 208 -9.63 8.19 -24.64
C ILE A 208 -10.14 9.49 -24.00
N HIS A 209 -10.04 9.64 -22.69
CA HIS A 209 -10.40 10.88 -21.99
C HIS A 209 -9.38 12.02 -22.20
N GLY A 210 -8.29 11.77 -22.91
CA GLY A 210 -7.21 12.73 -23.17
C GLY A 210 -6.46 13.13 -21.89
N TYR A 211 -6.31 12.21 -20.96
CA TYR A 211 -5.45 12.39 -19.80
C TYR A 211 -3.99 12.05 -20.16
N SER A 212 -3.07 12.65 -19.45
CA SER A 212 -1.62 12.40 -19.59
C SER A 212 -0.99 12.15 -18.23
N VAL A 213 0.12 11.45 -18.21
CA VAL A 213 0.93 11.24 -17.01
C VAL A 213 1.48 12.57 -16.52
N LYS A 214 1.50 12.79 -15.22
CA LYS A 214 1.93 14.04 -14.58
C LYS A 214 3.44 14.28 -14.71
N ASP A 215 4.22 13.21 -14.50
CA ASP A 215 5.68 13.21 -14.50
C ASP A 215 6.23 11.80 -14.79
N ASP A 216 7.55 11.67 -14.89
CA ASP A 216 8.22 10.41 -15.19
C ASP A 216 8.42 9.51 -13.96
N ILE A 217 7.98 9.94 -12.78
CA ILE A 217 8.26 9.26 -11.49
C ILE A 217 7.02 8.54 -10.97
N SER A 218 5.82 9.09 -11.24
CA SER A 218 4.57 8.56 -10.71
C SER A 218 3.57 8.20 -11.79
N SER A 219 2.64 7.31 -11.47
CA SER A 219 1.48 7.01 -12.32
C SER A 219 0.38 8.08 -12.27
N ALA A 220 0.59 9.18 -11.54
CA ALA A 220 -0.38 10.24 -11.35
C ALA A 220 -0.77 10.93 -12.66
N VAL A 221 -2.03 11.31 -12.75
CA VAL A 221 -2.60 12.04 -13.89
C VAL A 221 -2.41 13.54 -13.75
N ALA A 222 -1.90 14.19 -14.81
CA ALA A 222 -1.74 15.62 -14.87
C ALA A 222 -3.09 16.35 -14.66
N GLY A 223 -3.09 17.37 -13.79
CA GLY A 223 -4.29 18.15 -13.46
C GLY A 223 -5.16 17.55 -12.34
N SER A 224 -4.88 16.32 -11.86
CA SER A 224 -5.64 15.71 -10.77
C SER A 224 -5.41 16.45 -9.43
N GLU A 225 -4.14 16.68 -9.06
CA GLU A 225 -3.81 17.46 -7.86
C GLU A 225 -4.41 18.87 -7.90
N GLU A 226 -4.29 19.57 -9.03
CA GLU A 226 -4.83 20.92 -9.19
C GLU A 226 -6.33 20.96 -8.99
N THR A 227 -7.06 19.98 -9.54
CA THR A 227 -8.51 19.84 -9.37
C THR A 227 -8.87 19.63 -7.90
N ALA A 228 -8.19 18.70 -7.21
CA ALA A 228 -8.38 18.47 -5.79
C ALA A 228 -8.11 19.72 -4.96
N MET A 229 -6.98 20.39 -5.20
CA MET A 229 -6.62 21.60 -4.45
C MET A 229 -7.60 22.75 -4.65
N LYS A 230 -8.16 22.92 -5.84
CA LYS A 230 -9.20 23.93 -6.10
C LYS A 230 -10.50 23.58 -5.37
N ALA A 231 -10.93 22.32 -5.42
CA ALA A 231 -12.12 21.86 -4.70
C ALA A 231 -11.95 22.00 -3.18
N MET A 232 -10.82 21.62 -2.62
CA MET A 232 -10.52 21.75 -1.19
C MET A 232 -10.51 23.20 -0.70
N LYS A 233 -10.12 24.17 -1.50
CA LYS A 233 -10.19 25.61 -1.13
C LYS A 233 -11.64 26.06 -0.92
N ARG A 234 -12.61 25.42 -1.56
CA ARG A 234 -14.06 25.68 -1.41
C ARG A 234 -14.69 24.87 -0.27
N ALA A 235 -14.06 23.79 0.18
CA ALA A 235 -14.54 22.84 1.19
C ALA A 235 -14.50 23.41 2.62
N ARG A 236 -15.04 24.60 2.86
CA ARG A 236 -15.03 25.23 4.19
C ARG A 236 -15.88 24.44 5.18
N GLY A 237 -15.29 24.02 6.31
CA GLY A 237 -15.99 23.33 7.38
C GLY A 237 -16.14 21.81 7.16
N ALA A 238 -15.71 21.27 6.05
CA ALA A 238 -15.68 19.83 5.82
C ALA A 238 -14.30 19.22 6.16
N ASN A 239 -14.28 17.96 6.59
CA ASN A 239 -13.07 17.17 6.70
C ASN A 239 -12.75 16.57 5.32
N VAL A 240 -11.78 17.13 4.64
CA VAL A 240 -11.36 16.67 3.31
C VAL A 240 -9.88 16.34 3.33
N HIS A 241 -9.53 15.16 2.84
CA HIS A 241 -8.17 14.69 2.67
C HIS A 241 -7.89 14.45 1.18
N PHE A 242 -6.83 15.02 0.65
CA PHE A 242 -6.28 14.67 -0.66
C PHE A 242 -5.11 13.72 -0.45
N CYS A 243 -5.24 12.50 -0.99
CA CYS A 243 -4.23 11.46 -0.94
C CYS A 243 -3.52 11.41 -2.30
N SER A 244 -2.29 11.93 -2.38
CA SER A 244 -1.49 11.90 -3.61
C SER A 244 -0.94 10.50 -3.88
N SER A 245 -0.61 10.20 -5.15
CA SER A 245 0.08 8.98 -5.56
C SER A 245 1.40 8.81 -4.81
N ALA A 246 2.23 9.84 -4.80
CA ALA A 246 3.50 9.83 -4.08
C ALA A 246 3.36 9.61 -2.56
N PHE A 247 2.24 10.01 -1.95
CA PHE A 247 1.96 9.74 -0.53
C PHE A 247 1.58 8.28 -0.29
N LYS A 248 0.82 7.68 -1.20
CA LYS A 248 0.48 6.25 -1.12
C LYS A 248 1.74 5.39 -1.14
N ASP A 249 2.69 5.69 -2.02
CA ASP A 249 3.93 4.91 -2.17
C ASP A 249 4.97 5.29 -1.11
N GLY A 250 5.35 6.55 -1.06
CA GLY A 250 6.46 7.02 -0.22
C GLY A 250 6.16 7.07 1.28
N VAL A 251 4.88 7.06 1.69
CA VAL A 251 4.49 7.10 3.10
C VAL A 251 3.73 5.84 3.50
N GLN A 252 2.59 5.58 2.87
CA GLN A 252 1.69 4.53 3.34
C GLN A 252 2.27 3.13 3.07
N LEU A 253 2.65 2.83 1.83
CA LEU A 253 3.25 1.54 1.46
C LEU A 253 4.58 1.33 2.19
N ARG A 254 5.46 2.33 2.15
CA ARG A 254 6.76 2.23 2.83
C ARG A 254 6.61 1.94 4.32
N ARG A 255 5.74 2.67 5.04
CA ARG A 255 5.50 2.43 6.47
C ARG A 255 4.90 1.06 6.74
N ARG A 256 4.04 0.55 5.85
CA ARG A 256 3.50 -0.80 5.94
C ARG A 256 4.60 -1.85 5.78
N LEU A 257 5.48 -1.69 4.78
CA LEU A 257 6.61 -2.59 4.56
C LEU A 257 7.59 -2.57 5.74
N VAL A 258 7.95 -1.38 6.24
CA VAL A 258 8.80 -1.24 7.44
C VAL A 258 8.17 -1.95 8.65
N ARG A 259 6.87 -1.72 8.90
CA ARG A 259 6.16 -2.35 10.01
C ARG A 259 6.17 -3.86 9.90
N ARG A 260 5.85 -4.40 8.72
CA ARG A 260 5.90 -5.83 8.45
C ARG A 260 7.32 -6.38 8.61
N ALA A 261 8.31 -5.75 7.97
CA ALA A 261 9.71 -6.18 8.08
C ALA A 261 10.17 -6.24 9.53
N MET A 262 9.87 -5.21 10.32
CA MET A 262 10.25 -5.18 11.74
C MET A 262 9.54 -6.25 12.58
N HIS A 263 8.34 -6.68 12.19
CA HIS A 263 7.58 -7.68 12.92
C HIS A 263 8.00 -9.11 12.58
N ILE A 264 8.38 -9.37 11.32
CA ILE A 264 8.74 -10.72 10.86
C ILE A 264 10.24 -10.99 10.80
N SER A 265 11.09 -9.96 10.94
CA SER A 265 12.54 -10.14 10.80
C SER A 265 13.12 -10.91 11.97
N GLU A 266 14.03 -11.81 11.64
CA GLU A 266 14.85 -12.56 12.59
C GLU A 266 16.09 -11.74 13.01
N ALA A 267 16.70 -12.13 14.12
CA ALA A 267 17.87 -11.43 14.67
C ALA A 267 19.07 -11.37 13.71
N TYR A 268 19.15 -12.30 12.78
CA TYR A 268 20.18 -12.40 11.74
C TYR A 268 19.79 -11.72 10.42
N GLN A 269 18.71 -10.96 10.37
CA GLN A 269 18.28 -10.19 9.19
C GLN A 269 18.41 -8.69 9.46
N GLN A 270 18.57 -7.91 8.40
CA GLN A 270 18.66 -6.46 8.52
C GLN A 270 17.48 -5.80 7.79
N VAL A 271 16.73 -4.97 8.53
CA VAL A 271 15.64 -4.16 7.94
C VAL A 271 16.22 -2.86 7.42
N THR A 272 15.88 -2.49 6.17
CA THR A 272 16.26 -1.21 5.57
C THR A 272 15.27 -0.08 5.92
N GLU A 273 15.65 1.15 5.64
CA GLU A 273 14.76 2.32 5.84
C GLU A 273 13.52 2.27 4.94
N ASP A 274 13.58 1.58 3.80
CA ASP A 274 12.47 1.41 2.86
C ASP A 274 11.58 0.19 3.17
N GLY A 275 11.96 -0.58 4.20
CA GLY A 275 11.18 -1.72 4.67
C GLY A 275 11.46 -3.01 3.92
N THR A 276 12.58 -3.11 3.21
CA THR A 276 13.10 -4.38 2.68
C THR A 276 13.94 -5.11 3.73
N LEU A 277 14.18 -6.41 3.50
CA LEU A 277 15.02 -7.25 4.32
C LEU A 277 16.32 -7.57 3.55
N ILE A 278 17.47 -7.23 4.14
CA ILE A 278 18.76 -7.72 3.64
C ILE A 278 19.07 -9.03 4.36
N ARG A 279 19.30 -10.07 3.58
CA ARG A 279 19.59 -11.44 4.00
C ARG A 279 20.91 -11.90 3.40
N GLY A 280 21.76 -12.55 4.17
CA GLY A 280 23.00 -13.12 3.67
C GLY A 280 22.84 -14.62 3.40
N PHE A 281 23.42 -15.14 2.31
CA PHE A 281 23.33 -16.55 1.97
C PHE A 281 24.70 -17.14 1.59
N VAL A 282 24.94 -18.37 2.03
CA VAL A 282 26.06 -19.19 1.60
C VAL A 282 25.51 -20.49 1.00
N ARG A 283 25.85 -20.78 -0.25
CA ARG A 283 25.41 -21.97 -0.95
C ARG A 283 26.23 -23.18 -0.54
N GLY A 284 25.60 -24.30 -0.25
CA GLY A 284 26.27 -25.55 0.07
C GLY A 284 25.37 -26.50 0.83
N GLU A 285 25.88 -27.69 1.10
CA GLU A 285 25.25 -28.65 1.98
C GLU A 285 25.12 -28.03 3.37
N PRO A 286 23.96 -28.01 4.02
CA PRO A 286 23.67 -27.18 5.21
C PRO A 286 24.59 -27.49 6.39
N ASP A 287 24.75 -28.77 6.75
CA ASP A 287 25.51 -29.16 7.95
C ASP A 287 27.01 -28.84 7.81
N ALA A 288 27.58 -29.12 6.65
CA ALA A 288 28.98 -28.79 6.36
C ALA A 288 29.21 -27.27 6.29
N THR A 289 28.23 -26.53 5.74
CA THR A 289 28.30 -25.08 5.65
C THR A 289 28.17 -24.43 7.02
N VAL A 290 27.23 -24.88 7.86
CA VAL A 290 27.11 -24.43 9.26
C VAL A 290 28.41 -24.69 10.04
N ALA A 291 28.98 -25.90 9.94
CA ALA A 291 30.27 -26.21 10.60
C ALA A 291 31.38 -25.23 10.19
N ARG A 292 31.52 -24.99 8.87
CA ARG A 292 32.48 -24.03 8.32
C ARG A 292 32.25 -22.60 8.81
N LEU A 293 31.02 -22.14 8.86
CA LEU A 293 30.66 -20.79 9.33
C LEU A 293 30.95 -20.63 10.84
N LYS A 294 30.69 -21.65 11.65
CA LYS A 294 31.05 -21.68 13.07
C LYS A 294 32.57 -21.61 13.26
N ASP A 295 33.36 -22.34 12.47
CA ASP A 295 34.84 -22.27 12.49
C ASP A 295 35.34 -20.86 12.14
N LEU A 296 34.63 -20.12 11.32
CA LEU A 296 34.90 -18.72 11.00
C LEU A 296 34.36 -17.73 12.04
N GLY A 297 33.80 -18.22 13.15
CA GLY A 297 33.35 -17.42 14.27
C GLY A 297 31.94 -16.86 14.16
N VAL A 298 31.09 -17.41 13.30
CA VAL A 298 29.68 -17.04 13.25
C VAL A 298 28.90 -17.75 14.35
N PRO A 299 28.22 -17.05 15.27
CA PRO A 299 27.39 -17.66 16.30
C PRO A 299 26.21 -18.44 15.72
N GLU A 300 25.76 -19.46 16.44
CA GLU A 300 24.69 -20.35 16.00
C GLU A 300 23.35 -19.63 15.81
N ASP A 301 23.02 -18.67 16.65
CA ASP A 301 21.85 -17.82 16.61
C ASP A 301 21.86 -16.81 15.44
N MET A 302 22.96 -16.72 14.71
CA MET A 302 23.10 -15.90 13.50
C MET A 302 23.14 -16.74 12.22
N LEU A 303 22.71 -18.00 12.29
CA LEU A 303 22.69 -18.98 11.22
C LEU A 303 21.30 -19.63 11.13
N HIS A 304 20.80 -19.77 9.90
CA HIS A 304 19.60 -20.54 9.64
C HIS A 304 19.82 -21.48 8.43
N PRO A 305 19.96 -22.82 8.68
CA PRO A 305 20.12 -23.78 7.59
C PRO A 305 18.82 -23.91 6.80
N MET A 306 18.95 -23.98 5.47
CA MET A 306 17.90 -24.21 4.49
C MET A 306 18.28 -25.43 3.64
N ASP A 307 17.44 -25.83 2.66
CA ASP A 307 17.66 -27.06 1.90
C ASP A 307 18.99 -27.10 1.13
N ASP A 308 19.41 -25.99 0.47
CA ASP A 308 20.60 -25.93 -0.40
C ASP A 308 21.59 -24.83 -0.02
N ARG A 309 21.36 -24.16 1.11
CA ARG A 309 22.12 -23.00 1.56
C ARG A 309 21.94 -22.75 3.06
N VAL A 310 22.77 -21.88 3.59
CA VAL A 310 22.61 -21.36 4.97
C VAL A 310 22.37 -19.86 4.89
N GLU A 311 21.35 -19.36 5.57
CA GLU A 311 21.17 -17.93 5.80
C GLU A 311 22.07 -17.48 6.95
N VAL A 312 22.70 -16.32 6.79
CA VAL A 312 23.71 -15.77 7.70
C VAL A 312 23.46 -14.29 7.89
N ALA A 313 23.73 -13.76 9.08
CA ALA A 313 23.67 -12.32 9.31
C ALA A 313 24.53 -11.54 8.29
N PRO A 314 23.95 -10.59 7.52
CA PRO A 314 24.63 -9.87 6.44
C PRO A 314 25.96 -9.26 6.85
N TRP A 315 25.99 -8.57 7.99
CA TRP A 315 27.17 -7.89 8.51
C TRP A 315 28.31 -8.84 8.94
N MET A 316 27.99 -10.09 9.23
CA MET A 316 28.98 -11.14 9.49
C MET A 316 29.45 -11.72 8.18
N LEU A 317 28.53 -12.03 7.28
CA LEU A 317 28.84 -12.62 5.99
C LEU A 317 29.80 -11.74 5.17
N GLU A 318 29.57 -10.43 5.14
CA GLU A 318 30.45 -9.47 4.45
C GLU A 318 31.92 -9.57 4.92
N ARG A 319 32.13 -9.83 6.21
CA ARG A 319 33.49 -9.93 6.78
C ARG A 319 34.20 -11.24 6.45
N ILE A 320 33.44 -12.35 6.43
CA ILE A 320 34.03 -13.69 6.26
C ILE A 320 33.95 -14.19 4.80
N ALA A 321 33.22 -13.53 3.93
CA ALA A 321 33.03 -13.93 2.53
C ALA A 321 34.37 -14.14 1.77
N PRO A 322 35.46 -13.34 2.01
CA PRO A 322 36.74 -13.58 1.37
C PRO A 322 37.39 -14.92 1.74
N ASP A 323 37.07 -15.49 2.92
CA ASP A 323 37.60 -16.74 3.44
C ASP A 323 36.70 -17.97 3.12
N LEU A 324 35.64 -17.76 2.35
CA LEU A 324 34.72 -18.79 1.91
C LEU A 324 35.04 -19.25 0.49
N GLU A 325 35.08 -20.56 0.30
CA GLU A 325 35.17 -21.21 -1.03
C GLU A 325 33.77 -21.30 -1.67
N GLN A 326 32.71 -21.37 -0.84
CA GLN A 326 31.34 -21.44 -1.25
C GLN A 326 30.84 -20.07 -1.78
N LYS A 327 29.90 -20.11 -2.70
CA LYS A 327 29.24 -18.88 -3.19
C LYS A 327 28.49 -18.21 -2.05
N ALA A 328 28.78 -16.93 -1.85
CA ALA A 328 28.17 -16.09 -0.84
C ALA A 328 27.60 -14.81 -1.49
N TRP A 329 26.39 -14.44 -1.08
CA TRP A 329 25.74 -13.22 -1.59
C TRP A 329 24.83 -12.59 -0.54
N LEU A 330 24.55 -11.30 -0.70
CA LEU A 330 23.43 -10.62 -0.07
C LEU A 330 22.22 -10.60 -1.01
N SER A 331 21.05 -10.72 -0.43
CA SER A 331 19.76 -10.61 -1.13
C SER A 331 18.91 -9.57 -0.42
N GLU A 332 18.51 -8.55 -1.15
CA GLU A 332 17.51 -7.60 -0.68
C GLU A 332 16.13 -8.05 -1.16
N GLN A 333 15.18 -8.21 -0.24
CA GLN A 333 13.86 -8.79 -0.51
C GLN A 333 12.76 -7.94 0.11
N TYR A 334 11.60 -7.87 -0.54
CA TYR A 334 10.40 -7.34 0.12
C TYR A 334 9.97 -8.29 1.26
N PRO A 335 9.46 -7.74 2.37
CA PRO A 335 8.93 -8.57 3.48
C PRO A 335 7.56 -9.16 3.17
N THR A 336 7.09 -9.11 1.93
CA THR A 336 5.82 -9.64 1.45
C THR A 336 5.81 -11.17 1.44
N ALA A 337 4.62 -11.78 1.35
CA ALA A 337 4.47 -13.24 1.42
C ALA A 337 5.26 -13.98 0.32
N ASP A 338 5.45 -13.35 -0.85
CA ASP A 338 6.25 -13.89 -1.96
C ASP A 338 7.77 -13.68 -1.81
N GLY A 339 8.20 -12.83 -0.86
CA GLY A 339 9.62 -12.54 -0.61
C GLY A 339 10.36 -12.07 -1.86
N LEU A 340 9.71 -11.26 -2.72
CA LEU A 340 10.26 -10.82 -4.00
C LEU A 340 11.66 -10.22 -3.83
N GLU A 341 12.65 -10.86 -4.47
CA GLU A 341 14.03 -10.37 -4.47
C GLU A 341 14.17 -9.13 -5.36
N VAL A 342 14.66 -8.04 -4.77
CA VAL A 342 14.87 -6.75 -5.44
C VAL A 342 16.28 -6.65 -6.00
N GLU A 343 17.26 -7.10 -5.20
CA GLU A 343 18.67 -7.04 -5.57
C GLU A 343 19.43 -8.24 -5.01
N ARG A 344 20.44 -8.71 -5.74
CA ARG A 344 21.41 -9.71 -5.31
C ARG A 344 22.83 -9.19 -5.50
N THR A 345 23.58 -9.11 -4.42
CA THR A 345 24.97 -8.63 -4.40
C THR A 345 25.92 -9.80 -4.09
N PRO A 346 26.70 -10.32 -5.05
CA PRO A 346 27.73 -11.33 -4.80
C PRO A 346 28.83 -10.78 -3.88
N LEU A 347 29.27 -11.58 -2.89
CA LEU A 347 30.32 -11.19 -1.94
C LEU A 347 31.68 -11.79 -2.25
N ASN A 348 31.77 -12.87 -3.03
CA ASN A 348 33.01 -13.49 -3.45
C ASN A 348 33.07 -13.74 -4.94
N ARG A 349 34.31 -13.93 -5.48
CA ARG A 349 34.58 -13.98 -6.92
C ARG A 349 33.91 -15.19 -7.57
N GLY A 350 33.07 -14.98 -8.60
CA GLY A 350 32.61 -16.05 -9.47
C GLY A 350 31.27 -15.91 -10.17
N GLU A 351 30.43 -14.94 -9.87
CA GLU A 351 29.20 -14.70 -10.63
C GLU A 351 29.09 -13.25 -11.12
N PRO A 352 28.67 -13.05 -12.40
CA PRO A 352 28.25 -11.74 -12.87
C PRO A 352 27.04 -11.28 -12.03
N ILE A 353 26.93 -9.97 -11.82
CA ILE A 353 25.76 -9.35 -11.18
C ILE A 353 24.54 -9.63 -12.08
N GLU A 354 23.78 -10.65 -11.79
CA GLU A 354 22.45 -10.83 -12.40
C GLU A 354 21.47 -9.90 -11.68
N LYS A 355 21.17 -8.77 -12.32
CA LYS A 355 19.99 -7.98 -11.94
C LYS A 355 18.78 -8.82 -12.30
N VAL A 356 18.21 -9.49 -11.32
CA VAL A 356 16.96 -10.22 -11.47
C VAL A 356 15.82 -9.19 -11.50
N TRP A 357 15.50 -8.71 -12.68
CA TRP A 357 14.23 -8.03 -12.87
C TRP A 357 13.13 -9.09 -12.85
N GLY A 358 12.53 -9.29 -11.70
CA GLY A 358 11.33 -10.10 -11.54
C GLY A 358 10.14 -9.38 -12.17
N GLY A 359 9.90 -9.66 -13.42
CA GLY A 359 8.76 -9.15 -14.17
C GLY A 359 8.91 -9.53 -15.63
N GLY A 360 7.93 -10.26 -16.19
CA GLY A 360 7.90 -10.64 -17.61
C GLY A 360 8.16 -9.40 -18.47
N ARG A 361 9.09 -9.53 -19.39
CA ARG A 361 9.45 -8.47 -20.36
C ARG A 361 8.19 -7.90 -20.99
N PRO A 362 7.93 -6.58 -20.91
CA PRO A 362 7.01 -5.95 -21.84
C PRO A 362 7.60 -6.15 -23.23
N LYS A 363 6.80 -6.67 -24.16
CA LYS A 363 7.18 -6.76 -25.57
C LYS A 363 7.63 -5.35 -26.00
N ALA A 364 8.87 -5.26 -26.44
CA ALA A 364 9.46 -4.03 -26.94
C ALA A 364 8.56 -3.47 -28.06
N LEU A 365 7.96 -2.32 -27.81
CA LEU A 365 7.47 -1.43 -28.85
C LEU A 365 8.72 -0.84 -29.52
N THR A 366 8.87 -1.10 -30.81
CA THR A 366 9.94 -0.56 -31.65
C THR A 366 9.91 0.97 -31.60
N PRO A 367 11.04 1.64 -31.33
CA PRO A 367 11.07 3.09 -31.38
C PRO A 367 11.06 3.58 -32.81
N HIS A 368 10.08 4.42 -33.14
CA HIS A 368 10.20 5.28 -34.31
C HIS A 368 11.30 6.30 -34.05
N SER A 369 12.25 6.35 -34.96
CA SER A 369 13.35 7.29 -35.05
C SER A 369 12.89 8.74 -35.00
N GLY A 370 13.32 9.48 -33.95
CA GLY A 370 13.14 10.93 -33.84
C GLY A 370 14.24 11.49 -32.96
N SER A 371 15.14 12.20 -33.58
CA SER A 371 16.34 12.84 -33.06
C SER A 371 16.13 13.84 -31.93
N GLY A 372 16.99 13.78 -30.92
CA GLY A 372 17.49 14.96 -30.22
C GLY A 372 16.77 15.31 -28.93
N TYR A 373 17.38 14.97 -27.79
CA TYR A 373 17.44 15.86 -26.63
C TYR A 373 18.61 15.40 -25.74
N ARG A 374 19.68 16.16 -25.77
CA ARG A 374 20.70 16.22 -24.71
C ARG A 374 20.37 17.45 -23.87
N ASP A 375 20.71 17.31 -22.59
CA ASP A 375 20.84 18.36 -21.60
C ASP A 375 19.57 18.96 -20.99
N ALA A 376 19.17 18.46 -19.82
CA ALA A 376 18.74 19.28 -18.69
C ALA A 376 18.53 18.45 -17.41
N CYS A 377 19.60 18.06 -16.72
CA CYS A 377 19.49 17.67 -15.31
C CYS A 377 20.55 18.43 -14.50
N SER A 378 20.21 19.65 -14.13
CA SER A 378 20.94 20.45 -13.15
C SER A 378 19.98 21.33 -12.40
N ARG A 379 19.38 20.83 -11.34
CA ARG A 379 18.90 21.59 -10.15
C ARG A 379 18.07 20.71 -9.20
N CYS A 380 18.75 19.91 -8.39
CA CYS A 380 18.29 19.60 -7.04
C CYS A 380 19.38 20.07 -6.07
N PRO A 381 19.13 21.02 -5.19
CA PRO A 381 20.09 21.42 -4.17
C PRO A 381 19.97 20.47 -2.98
N TRP A 382 20.94 19.58 -2.82
CA TRP A 382 21.24 18.96 -1.55
C TRP A 382 22.25 19.86 -0.83
N PRO A 383 22.01 20.29 0.41
CA PRO A 383 23.02 20.98 1.18
C PRO A 383 23.88 20.00 1.96
N GLY A 384 25.18 20.05 1.71
CA GLY A 384 26.22 19.89 2.71
C GLY A 384 26.67 18.49 3.05
N GLY A 385 27.90 18.16 2.63
CA GLY A 385 28.68 17.06 3.16
C GLY A 385 28.90 17.19 4.66
N GLY A 386 28.56 16.14 5.41
CA GLY A 386 28.87 15.93 6.81
C GLY A 386 29.02 14.44 7.04
N SER A 387 30.17 14.08 7.62
CA SER A 387 30.56 12.73 8.01
C SER A 387 29.44 12.01 8.79
N PHE A 388 29.01 10.83 8.28
CA PHE A 388 28.07 9.97 8.96
C PHE A 388 28.65 9.46 10.28
N GLN A 389 28.05 9.85 11.39
CA GLN A 389 28.08 9.08 12.64
C GLN A 389 26.72 8.38 12.80
N PRO A 390 26.68 7.08 13.16
CA PRO A 390 25.43 6.37 13.34
C PRO A 390 24.69 6.92 14.57
N CYS A 391 23.51 7.48 14.34
CA CYS A 391 22.58 7.83 15.41
C CYS A 391 22.09 6.58 16.11
N ARG A 392 22.57 6.38 17.35
CA ARG A 392 21.99 5.42 18.30
C ARG A 392 20.59 5.92 18.68
N TRP A 393 19.57 5.26 18.18
CA TRP A 393 18.22 5.45 18.67
C TRP A 393 18.11 4.81 20.06
N ARG A 394 17.85 5.62 21.07
CA ARG A 394 17.41 5.12 22.38
C ARG A 394 15.96 4.67 22.22
N VAL A 395 15.71 3.38 22.36
CA VAL A 395 14.38 2.81 22.56
C VAL A 395 13.83 3.40 23.86
N PRO A 396 12.60 3.99 23.88
CA PRO A 396 11.94 4.31 25.13
C PRO A 396 11.62 2.98 25.84
N SER A 397 12.15 2.81 27.06
CA SER A 397 11.87 1.69 27.95
C SER A 397 10.44 1.78 28.48
N ALA A 398 9.47 1.22 27.75
CA ALA A 398 8.11 1.01 28.24
C ALA A 398 7.42 -0.16 27.55
N TRP A 399 8.01 -1.35 27.61
CA TRP A 399 7.29 -2.61 27.43
C TRP A 399 8.01 -3.67 28.27
N GLY A 400 7.58 -3.82 29.51
CA GLY A 400 7.91 -4.94 30.37
C GLY A 400 6.89 -6.06 30.13
N PRO A 401 7.28 -7.33 30.33
CA PRO A 401 6.44 -8.49 30.01
C PRO A 401 5.29 -8.60 31.00
N ARG A 402 4.09 -8.88 30.49
CA ARG A 402 3.03 -9.54 31.24
C ARG A 402 2.56 -10.76 30.49
#